data_be7689152b3767bd655a5e4117c2da6b
#
_entry.id   be7689152b3767bd655a5e4117c2da6b
#
_cell.length_a   1.000
_cell.length_b   1.000
_cell.length_c   1.000
_cell.angle_alpha   90.00
_cell.angle_beta   90.00
_cell.angle_gamma   90.00
#
_symmetry.space_group_name_H-M   'P 1'
#
loop_
_entity.id
_entity.type
_entity.pdbx_description
1 polymer ?
#
loop_
_entity_poly.entity_id
_entity_poly.type
_entity_poly.pdbx_seq_one_letter_code
_entity_poly.pdbx_strand_id
1 'polypeptide(L)'
;MHQTIPAVKNDGPAVDGAFFQRLDALRRAAGSGMDSLGLGPRPAPSRVLHEAAGVRLRRYEGGGEGPALLVVPSPIKAHWIWDLAPECSVVRAALARGCQVHLLEWRSVPASWGLDEHVAAVARAAAQVRGLVRQRPHLLGHSLGGTLAALCAARHPRDAASLVLVEAPLRFGSATGALADLVNSLPPGFARRFDHVPGSLLGLAASRASPEEFSTGVRLDALASALHGPRAWRRHWLAVRWTLEERPLSGRLVAQVMDALYREDRFMRGTLSLDGRRVAPRDVAVPVAAIVDPRSQVVPAASVTGFVEAAASPATLLLQYRGDVGVALQHLGALIGDSAHRELWPRVLEWLRELDRGRNGEEARAASAVSGKSDA
;
A
#
# COMPACT_ATOMS: atom_id res chain seq x y z
N MET A 1 42.71 -31.80 -2.31
CA MET A 1 42.99 -30.57 -1.55
C MET A 1 41.91 -29.55 -1.88
N HIS A 2 40.89 -29.45 -1.02
CA HIS A 2 39.85 -28.43 -1.10
C HIS A 2 40.35 -27.21 -0.28
N GLN A 3 40.68 -26.13 -1.00
CA GLN A 3 40.95 -24.84 -0.32
C GLN A 3 39.61 -24.21 0.08
N THR A 4 39.38 -24.13 1.37
CA THR A 4 38.30 -23.38 1.99
C THR A 4 38.61 -21.89 1.84
N ILE A 5 37.79 -21.17 1.06
CA ILE A 5 37.86 -19.72 0.93
C ILE A 5 37.41 -19.12 2.29
N PRO A 6 38.20 -18.28 2.95
CA PRO A 6 37.81 -17.66 4.20
C PRO A 6 36.65 -16.69 3.97
N ALA A 7 35.62 -16.77 4.82
CA ALA A 7 34.50 -15.83 4.83
C ALA A 7 35.04 -14.41 5.04
N VAL A 8 34.80 -13.53 4.09
CA VAL A 8 35.10 -12.09 4.19
C VAL A 8 34.27 -11.53 5.34
N LYS A 9 34.92 -11.19 6.44
CA LYS A 9 34.33 -10.37 7.49
C LYS A 9 34.05 -8.98 6.91
N ASN A 10 32.78 -8.66 6.77
CA ASN A 10 32.32 -7.40 6.22
C ASN A 10 32.20 -6.39 7.38
N ASP A 11 33.31 -5.74 7.74
CA ASP A 11 33.40 -4.72 8.80
C ASP A 11 32.94 -3.33 8.28
N GLY A 12 31.76 -3.27 7.66
CA GLY A 12 31.08 -1.99 7.47
C GLY A 12 30.58 -1.46 8.82
N PRO A 13 30.48 -0.12 9.01
CA PRO A 13 30.07 0.46 10.29
C PRO A 13 28.75 -0.20 10.74
N ALA A 14 28.77 -0.76 11.96
CA ALA A 14 27.62 -1.40 12.55
C ALA A 14 26.50 -0.35 12.69
N VAL A 15 25.39 -0.56 11.98
CA VAL A 15 24.19 0.29 12.18
C VAL A 15 23.69 0.01 13.60
N ASP A 16 23.78 1.03 14.47
CA ASP A 16 23.32 0.91 15.86
C ASP A 16 21.79 0.80 15.91
N GLY A 17 21.30 -0.43 15.93
CA GLY A 17 19.88 -0.73 16.03
C GLY A 17 19.22 -0.13 17.27
N ALA A 18 19.96 -0.03 18.40
CA ALA A 18 19.47 0.56 19.63
C ALA A 18 19.24 2.08 19.50
N PHE A 19 20.10 2.78 18.77
CA PHE A 19 19.90 4.20 18.44
C PHE A 19 18.58 4.42 17.70
N PHE A 20 18.32 3.66 16.64
CA PHE A 20 17.11 3.81 15.85
C PHE A 20 15.85 3.39 16.61
N GLN A 21 15.92 2.38 17.48
CA GLN A 21 14.80 2.01 18.36
C GLN A 21 14.45 3.15 19.34
N ARG A 22 15.45 3.83 19.91
CA ARG A 22 15.24 5.03 20.74
C ARG A 22 14.62 6.16 19.93
N LEU A 23 15.08 6.37 18.71
CA LEU A 23 14.52 7.37 17.80
C LEU A 23 13.06 7.07 17.47
N ASP A 24 12.72 5.80 17.18
CA ASP A 24 11.33 5.35 17.00
C ASP A 24 10.47 5.65 18.23
N ALA A 25 11.00 5.44 19.44
CA ALA A 25 10.29 5.75 20.68
C ALA A 25 10.04 7.25 20.85
N LEU A 26 11.05 8.08 20.59
CA LEU A 26 10.93 9.54 20.63
C LEU A 26 9.92 10.06 19.61
N ARG A 27 9.93 9.54 18.38
CA ARG A 27 8.96 9.91 17.35
C ARG A 27 7.54 9.55 17.75
N ARG A 28 7.31 8.35 18.31
CA ARG A 28 6.00 7.97 18.84
C ARG A 28 5.56 8.87 20.00
N ALA A 29 6.46 9.22 20.91
CA ALA A 29 6.16 10.16 22.00
C ALA A 29 5.77 11.56 21.47
N ALA A 30 6.50 12.09 20.49
CA ALA A 30 6.14 13.31 19.79
C ALA A 30 4.75 13.23 19.13
N GLY A 31 4.46 12.09 18.49
CA GLY A 31 3.15 11.82 17.93
C GLY A 31 2.04 11.83 18.96
N SER A 32 2.23 11.19 20.13
CA SER A 32 1.26 11.20 21.24
C SER A 32 1.04 12.62 21.78
N GLY A 33 2.11 13.45 21.82
CA GLY A 33 1.98 14.87 22.16
C GLY A 33 1.08 15.63 21.16
N MET A 34 1.21 15.35 19.86
CA MET A 34 0.32 15.93 18.84
C MET A 34 -1.13 15.44 18.98
N ASP A 35 -1.35 14.19 19.39
CA ASP A 35 -2.68 13.66 19.67
C ASP A 35 -3.38 14.45 20.79
N SER A 36 -2.64 14.82 21.85
CA SER A 36 -3.13 15.66 22.95
C SER A 36 -3.53 17.08 22.51
N LEU A 37 -2.97 17.55 21.39
CA LEU A 37 -3.32 18.83 20.77
C LEU A 37 -4.48 18.70 19.74
N GLY A 38 -5.13 17.55 19.67
CA GLY A 38 -6.23 17.30 18.73
C GLY A 38 -5.79 17.03 17.29
N LEU A 39 -4.50 16.73 17.07
CA LEU A 39 -3.91 16.39 15.79
C LEU A 39 -3.78 14.87 15.58
N GLY A 40 -4.43 14.07 16.41
CA GLY A 40 -4.52 12.63 16.25
C GLY A 40 -5.54 12.20 15.18
N PRO A 41 -5.47 10.92 14.73
CA PRO A 41 -6.43 10.38 13.78
C PRO A 41 -7.85 10.34 14.37
N ARG A 42 -8.86 10.51 13.49
CA ARG A 42 -10.28 10.41 13.85
C ARG A 42 -10.98 9.41 12.93
N PRO A 43 -10.64 8.10 13.07
CA PRO A 43 -11.16 7.09 12.18
C PRO A 43 -12.67 6.88 12.39
N ALA A 44 -13.33 6.33 11.36
CA ALA A 44 -14.70 5.84 11.44
C ALA A 44 -14.78 4.64 12.39
N PRO A 45 -15.93 4.37 13.00
CA PRO A 45 -16.14 3.18 13.80
C PRO A 45 -15.81 1.91 13.04
N SER A 46 -15.07 1.02 13.67
CA SER A 46 -14.69 -0.27 13.09
C SER A 46 -14.54 -1.34 14.16
N ARG A 47 -14.72 -2.58 13.78
CA ARG A 47 -14.51 -3.74 14.66
C ARG A 47 -13.49 -4.70 14.06
N VAL A 48 -12.75 -5.38 14.91
CA VAL A 48 -11.87 -6.48 14.51
C VAL A 48 -12.73 -7.71 14.26
N LEU A 49 -12.62 -8.27 13.07
CA LEU A 49 -13.31 -9.51 12.68
C LEU A 49 -12.45 -10.74 12.94
N HIS A 50 -11.15 -10.60 12.73
CA HIS A 50 -10.19 -11.68 12.88
C HIS A 50 -8.82 -11.11 13.26
N GLU A 51 -8.12 -11.84 14.11
CA GLU A 51 -6.75 -11.56 14.48
C GLU A 51 -5.91 -12.82 14.35
N ALA A 52 -4.77 -12.71 13.71
CA ALA A 52 -3.78 -13.76 13.56
C ALA A 52 -2.38 -13.19 13.76
N ALA A 53 -1.35 -14.04 13.81
CA ALA A 53 0.02 -13.58 13.89
C ALA A 53 0.30 -12.53 12.80
N GLY A 54 0.75 -11.35 13.22
CA GLY A 54 1.16 -10.27 12.34
C GLY A 54 0.05 -9.41 11.72
N VAL A 55 -1.24 -9.79 11.82
CA VAL A 55 -2.32 -9.06 11.14
C VAL A 55 -3.63 -9.07 11.91
N ARG A 56 -4.46 -8.03 11.66
CA ARG A 56 -5.88 -7.98 12.01
C ARG A 56 -6.70 -7.64 10.78
N LEU A 57 -7.85 -8.31 10.62
CA LEU A 57 -8.85 -7.90 9.65
C LEU A 57 -9.91 -7.04 10.38
N ARG A 58 -10.07 -5.80 9.94
CA ARG A 58 -11.09 -4.87 10.44
C ARG A 58 -12.23 -4.74 9.45
N ARG A 59 -13.45 -4.51 9.95
CA ARG A 59 -14.60 -4.05 9.18
C ARG A 59 -15.04 -2.70 9.71
N TYR A 60 -15.22 -1.74 8.82
CA TYR A 60 -15.80 -0.44 9.14
C TYR A 60 -17.33 -0.54 9.15
N GLU A 61 -17.94 0.27 10.01
CA GLU A 61 -19.40 0.32 10.19
C GLU A 61 -20.02 1.38 9.26
N GLY A 62 -21.32 1.24 8.95
CA GLY A 62 -22.09 2.20 8.17
C GLY A 62 -22.04 2.02 6.65
N GLY A 63 -21.49 0.90 6.15
CA GLY A 63 -21.59 0.52 4.74
C GLY A 63 -22.90 -0.17 4.41
N GLY A 64 -23.26 -0.17 3.10
CA GLY A 64 -24.40 -0.91 2.55
C GLY A 64 -24.02 -2.30 2.03
N GLU A 65 -24.77 -2.80 1.05
CA GLU A 65 -24.52 -4.08 0.37
C GLU A 65 -23.78 -3.92 -0.97
N GLY A 66 -23.18 -2.75 -1.20
CA GLY A 66 -22.40 -2.45 -2.41
C GLY A 66 -21.05 -3.19 -2.44
N PRO A 67 -20.13 -2.73 -3.31
CA PRO A 67 -18.84 -3.37 -3.52
C PRO A 67 -18.08 -3.66 -2.23
N ALA A 68 -17.55 -4.87 -2.11
CA ALA A 68 -16.70 -5.26 -1.00
C ALA A 68 -15.26 -4.80 -1.25
N LEU A 69 -14.73 -3.94 -0.39
CA LEU A 69 -13.37 -3.42 -0.47
C LEU A 69 -12.50 -4.06 0.59
N LEU A 70 -11.29 -4.48 0.21
CA LEU A 70 -10.22 -4.83 1.12
C LEU A 70 -9.05 -3.86 0.93
N VAL A 71 -8.91 -2.95 1.89
CA VAL A 71 -7.78 -2.03 1.93
C VAL A 71 -6.53 -2.75 2.43
N VAL A 72 -5.45 -2.64 1.68
CA VAL A 72 -4.12 -3.19 1.98
C VAL A 72 -3.15 -2.01 2.19
N PRO A 73 -3.02 -1.50 3.41
CA PRO A 73 -2.09 -0.42 3.72
C PRO A 73 -0.63 -0.85 3.54
N SER A 74 0.26 0.10 3.35
CA SER A 74 1.69 -0.16 3.44
C SER A 74 2.06 -0.63 4.86
N PRO A 75 2.85 -1.70 5.03
CA PRO A 75 3.25 -2.19 6.35
C PRO A 75 4.25 -1.26 7.06
N ILE A 76 4.86 -0.29 6.36
CA ILE A 76 5.86 0.65 6.90
C ILE A 76 5.23 1.63 7.88
N LYS A 77 3.96 1.99 7.68
CA LYS A 77 3.28 3.08 8.36
C LYS A 77 1.93 2.63 8.94
N ALA A 78 1.37 3.47 9.78
CA ALA A 78 0.04 3.23 10.35
C ALA A 78 -1.05 3.25 9.26
N HIS A 79 -1.99 2.32 9.37
CA HIS A 79 -3.07 2.12 8.39
C HIS A 79 -4.09 3.28 8.33
N TRP A 80 -4.17 4.07 9.39
CA TRP A 80 -5.20 5.10 9.52
C TRP A 80 -5.05 6.29 8.57
N ILE A 81 -4.02 6.34 7.72
CA ILE A 81 -3.95 7.28 6.60
C ILE A 81 -5.12 7.12 5.62
N TRP A 82 -5.70 5.94 5.52
CA TRP A 82 -6.89 5.69 4.71
C TRP A 82 -8.16 6.26 5.32
N ASP A 83 -8.10 6.64 6.61
CA ASP A 83 -9.20 7.21 7.37
C ASP A 83 -8.68 8.22 8.40
N LEU A 84 -7.96 9.23 7.90
CA LEU A 84 -7.21 10.19 8.69
C LEU A 84 -8.11 11.08 9.52
N ALA A 85 -9.13 11.68 8.88
CA ALA A 85 -10.13 12.53 9.49
C ALA A 85 -11.41 12.54 8.64
N PRO A 86 -12.56 12.97 9.17
CA PRO A 86 -13.83 12.98 8.43
C PRO A 86 -13.75 13.67 7.07
N GLU A 87 -12.98 14.73 6.97
CA GLU A 87 -12.82 15.55 5.76
C GLU A 87 -11.83 14.98 4.73
N CYS A 88 -10.99 14.01 5.13
CA CYS A 88 -9.98 13.39 4.27
C CYS A 88 -9.87 11.88 4.59
N SER A 89 -10.89 11.13 4.19
CA SER A 89 -11.02 9.70 4.43
C SER A 89 -11.55 8.96 3.21
N VAL A 90 -10.74 8.10 2.64
CA VAL A 90 -11.14 7.17 1.59
C VAL A 90 -12.17 6.18 2.10
N VAL A 91 -12.00 5.72 3.34
CA VAL A 91 -12.94 4.81 4.01
C VAL A 91 -14.34 5.43 4.08
N ARG A 92 -14.47 6.66 4.60
CA ARG A 92 -15.77 7.35 4.71
C ARG A 92 -16.38 7.65 3.35
N ALA A 93 -15.55 8.02 2.37
CA ALA A 93 -16.00 8.24 1.00
C ALA A 93 -16.60 6.96 0.37
N ALA A 94 -16.01 5.80 0.67
CA ALA A 94 -16.50 4.50 0.23
C ALA A 94 -17.77 4.08 0.98
N LEU A 95 -17.79 4.21 2.33
CA LEU A 95 -18.98 3.91 3.15
C LEU A 95 -20.19 4.75 2.73
N ALA A 96 -19.99 6.06 2.51
CA ALA A 96 -21.05 6.97 2.05
C ALA A 96 -21.64 6.58 0.69
N ARG A 97 -20.90 5.79 -0.09
CA ARG A 97 -21.37 5.21 -1.36
C ARG A 97 -21.86 3.77 -1.21
N GLY A 98 -22.12 3.31 0.01
CA GLY A 98 -22.67 1.99 0.29
C GLY A 98 -21.68 0.83 0.13
N CYS A 99 -20.37 1.08 0.00
CA CYS A 99 -19.39 0.01 -0.05
C CYS A 99 -19.22 -0.66 1.32
N GLN A 100 -18.88 -1.94 1.32
CA GLN A 100 -18.48 -2.70 2.50
C GLN A 100 -16.96 -2.60 2.66
N VAL A 101 -16.49 -1.83 3.63
CA VAL A 101 -15.05 -1.55 3.76
C VAL A 101 -14.42 -2.45 4.81
N HIS A 102 -13.42 -3.22 4.37
CA HIS A 102 -12.54 -4.03 5.19
C HIS A 102 -11.11 -3.51 5.07
N LEU A 103 -10.30 -3.71 6.11
CA LEU A 103 -8.92 -3.25 6.13
C LEU A 103 -8.03 -4.29 6.81
N LEU A 104 -6.91 -4.62 6.16
CA LEU A 104 -5.84 -5.44 6.71
C LEU A 104 -4.90 -4.57 7.55
N GLU A 105 -5.00 -4.63 8.87
CA GLU A 105 -4.08 -3.94 9.76
C GLU A 105 -2.84 -4.81 10.01
N TRP A 106 -1.66 -4.33 9.59
CA TRP A 106 -0.39 -4.96 9.95
C TRP A 106 -0.09 -4.73 11.43
N ARG A 107 0.36 -5.77 12.09
CA ARG A 107 0.81 -5.74 13.50
C ARG A 107 2.31 -6.08 13.54
N SER A 108 2.83 -6.39 14.72
CA SER A 108 4.20 -6.90 14.81
C SER A 108 4.29 -8.26 14.10
N VAL A 109 4.87 -8.26 12.91
CA VAL A 109 5.08 -9.47 12.14
C VAL A 109 6.32 -10.20 12.63
N PRO A 110 6.39 -11.54 12.56
CA PRO A 110 7.62 -12.30 12.85
C PRO A 110 8.77 -11.87 11.93
N ALA A 111 10.01 -11.92 12.43
CA ALA A 111 11.21 -11.61 11.64
C ALA A 111 11.38 -12.54 10.42
N SER A 112 10.84 -13.73 10.48
CA SER A 112 10.83 -14.70 9.38
C SER A 112 9.91 -14.36 8.22
N TRP A 113 9.02 -13.37 8.36
CA TRP A 113 8.09 -13.00 7.29
C TRP A 113 8.80 -12.24 6.18
N GLY A 114 8.64 -12.73 4.95
CA GLY A 114 9.06 -12.08 3.71
C GLY A 114 7.88 -11.76 2.81
N LEU A 115 8.10 -11.71 1.50
CA LEU A 115 7.06 -11.46 0.51
C LEU A 115 5.99 -12.55 0.54
N ASP A 116 6.38 -13.81 0.66
CA ASP A 116 5.44 -14.96 0.66
C ASP A 116 4.40 -14.82 1.77
N GLU A 117 4.84 -14.59 3.00
CA GLU A 117 3.97 -14.53 4.16
C GLU A 117 3.07 -13.27 4.15
N HIS A 118 3.60 -12.13 3.65
CA HIS A 118 2.80 -10.93 3.49
C HIS A 118 1.74 -11.09 2.40
N VAL A 119 2.09 -11.65 1.25
CA VAL A 119 1.14 -11.94 0.17
C VAL A 119 0.09 -12.96 0.62
N ALA A 120 0.51 -14.02 1.32
CA ALA A 120 -0.41 -15.00 1.90
C ALA A 120 -1.36 -14.38 2.95
N ALA A 121 -0.91 -13.38 3.71
CA ALA A 121 -1.77 -12.65 4.65
C ALA A 121 -2.85 -11.84 3.91
N VAL A 122 -2.50 -11.17 2.80
CA VAL A 122 -3.48 -10.48 1.94
C VAL A 122 -4.48 -11.47 1.36
N ALA A 123 -4.02 -12.62 0.83
CA ALA A 123 -4.88 -13.65 0.27
C ALA A 123 -5.86 -14.24 1.31
N ARG A 124 -5.37 -14.53 2.52
CA ARG A 124 -6.24 -14.99 3.62
C ARG A 124 -7.29 -13.96 3.99
N ALA A 125 -6.93 -12.67 4.08
CA ALA A 125 -7.87 -11.60 4.35
C ALA A 125 -8.93 -11.48 3.24
N ALA A 126 -8.53 -11.58 1.97
CA ALA A 126 -9.45 -11.58 0.83
C ALA A 126 -10.42 -12.77 0.88
N ALA A 127 -9.94 -13.96 1.18
CA ALA A 127 -10.75 -15.16 1.34
C ALA A 127 -11.75 -15.03 2.51
N GLN A 128 -11.34 -14.44 3.64
CA GLN A 128 -12.21 -14.17 4.79
C GLN A 128 -13.32 -13.17 4.41
N VAL A 129 -12.97 -12.06 3.75
CA VAL A 129 -13.97 -11.08 3.27
C VAL A 129 -14.95 -11.76 2.32
N ARG A 130 -14.46 -12.54 1.34
CA ARG A 130 -15.32 -13.30 0.42
C ARG A 130 -16.28 -14.23 1.15
N GLY A 131 -15.82 -14.94 2.18
CA GLY A 131 -16.64 -15.82 2.98
C GLY A 131 -17.77 -15.08 3.75
N LEU A 132 -17.45 -13.87 4.24
CA LEU A 132 -18.37 -13.04 5.01
C LEU A 132 -19.47 -12.38 4.14
N VAL A 133 -19.06 -11.83 2.99
CA VAL A 133 -19.95 -11.00 2.17
C VAL A 133 -20.42 -11.70 0.90
N ARG A 134 -19.98 -12.93 0.65
CA ARG A 134 -20.33 -13.75 -0.53
C ARG A 134 -19.91 -13.10 -1.87
N GLN A 135 -18.98 -12.16 -1.82
CA GLN A 135 -18.44 -11.46 -2.99
C GLN A 135 -16.92 -11.45 -2.91
N ARG A 136 -16.24 -11.49 -4.08
CA ARG A 136 -14.79 -11.27 -4.14
C ARG A 136 -14.51 -9.80 -3.83
N PRO A 137 -13.60 -9.47 -2.91
CA PRO A 137 -13.27 -8.08 -2.62
C PRO A 137 -12.48 -7.44 -3.75
N HIS A 138 -12.66 -6.14 -3.92
CA HIS A 138 -11.73 -5.29 -4.64
C HIS A 138 -10.55 -4.99 -3.71
N LEU A 139 -9.31 -5.23 -4.17
CA LEU A 139 -8.09 -4.95 -3.40
C LEU A 139 -7.67 -3.50 -3.65
N LEU A 140 -7.55 -2.70 -2.61
CA LEU A 140 -7.08 -1.31 -2.67
C LEU A 140 -5.76 -1.20 -1.94
N GLY A 141 -4.67 -0.84 -2.62
CA GLY A 141 -3.37 -0.74 -1.99
C GLY A 141 -2.62 0.54 -2.34
N HIS A 142 -1.94 1.12 -1.33
CA HIS A 142 -1.08 2.30 -1.48
C HIS A 142 0.38 1.92 -1.23
N SER A 143 1.28 2.46 -2.07
CA SER A 143 2.73 2.25 -1.91
C SER A 143 3.07 0.74 -1.85
N LEU A 144 3.90 0.28 -0.93
CA LEU A 144 4.24 -1.14 -0.75
C LEU A 144 2.99 -2.01 -0.48
N GLY A 145 1.92 -1.47 0.12
CA GLY A 145 0.65 -2.19 0.25
C GLY A 145 0.01 -2.50 -1.11
N GLY A 146 0.12 -1.58 -2.07
CA GLY A 146 -0.30 -1.80 -3.45
C GLY A 146 0.56 -2.83 -4.17
N THR A 147 1.87 -2.82 -3.94
CA THR A 147 2.77 -3.87 -4.44
C THR A 147 2.34 -5.25 -3.92
N LEU A 148 2.10 -5.39 -2.62
CA LEU A 148 1.63 -6.65 -2.02
C LEU A 148 0.26 -7.08 -2.56
N ALA A 149 -0.66 -6.14 -2.78
CA ALA A 149 -1.97 -6.42 -3.37
C ALA A 149 -1.85 -6.89 -4.83
N ALA A 150 -0.96 -6.30 -5.62
CA ALA A 150 -0.70 -6.72 -7.00
C ALA A 150 -0.06 -8.12 -7.06
N LEU A 151 0.92 -8.39 -6.18
CA LEU A 151 1.52 -9.71 -6.05
C LEU A 151 0.49 -10.77 -5.61
N CYS A 152 -0.44 -10.40 -4.72
CA CYS A 152 -1.55 -11.26 -4.33
C CYS A 152 -2.49 -11.52 -5.52
N ALA A 153 -2.86 -10.49 -6.29
CA ALA A 153 -3.72 -10.65 -7.47
C ALA A 153 -3.06 -11.54 -8.54
N ALA A 154 -1.73 -11.44 -8.73
CA ALA A 154 -0.98 -12.31 -9.64
C ALA A 154 -0.92 -13.77 -9.16
N ARG A 155 -0.71 -13.99 -7.84
CA ARG A 155 -0.59 -15.34 -7.27
C ARG A 155 -1.94 -16.02 -7.06
N HIS A 156 -2.98 -15.23 -6.75
CA HIS A 156 -4.33 -15.67 -6.38
C HIS A 156 -5.42 -14.91 -7.17
N PRO A 157 -5.46 -14.98 -8.51
CA PRO A 157 -6.34 -14.15 -9.33
C PRO A 157 -7.84 -14.40 -9.07
N ARG A 158 -8.19 -15.53 -8.47
CA ARG A 158 -9.58 -15.88 -8.13
C ARG A 158 -10.07 -15.24 -6.83
N ASP A 159 -9.19 -14.65 -6.03
CA ASP A 159 -9.53 -14.09 -4.72
C ASP A 159 -9.84 -12.59 -4.75
N ALA A 160 -9.53 -11.91 -5.86
CA ALA A 160 -9.81 -10.50 -6.07
C ALA A 160 -10.86 -10.28 -7.17
N ALA A 161 -11.67 -9.24 -7.02
CA ALA A 161 -12.59 -8.76 -8.02
C ALA A 161 -11.94 -7.76 -8.97
N SER A 162 -11.11 -6.89 -8.44
CA SER A 162 -10.25 -5.93 -9.15
C SER A 162 -9.10 -5.48 -8.25
N LEU A 163 -8.18 -4.72 -8.81
CA LEU A 163 -7.04 -4.13 -8.13
C LEU A 163 -7.06 -2.61 -8.31
N VAL A 164 -6.98 -1.86 -7.21
CA VAL A 164 -6.82 -0.40 -7.19
C VAL A 164 -5.47 -0.07 -6.59
N LEU A 165 -4.61 0.53 -7.38
CA LEU A 165 -3.25 0.90 -7.03
C LEU A 165 -3.14 2.41 -6.82
N VAL A 166 -2.68 2.82 -5.66
CA VAL A 166 -2.44 4.24 -5.33
C VAL A 166 -0.95 4.42 -5.13
N GLU A 167 -0.29 5.03 -6.11
CA GLU A 167 1.17 5.27 -6.07
C GLU A 167 1.95 4.03 -5.58
N ALA A 168 1.69 2.88 -6.18
CA ALA A 168 2.28 1.60 -5.82
C ALA A 168 3.42 1.24 -6.78
N PRO A 169 4.68 1.13 -6.31
CA PRO A 169 5.79 0.78 -7.17
C PRO A 169 5.72 -0.70 -7.58
N LEU A 170 5.76 -0.97 -8.89
CA LEU A 170 5.61 -2.32 -9.44
C LEU A 170 6.61 -2.65 -10.56
N ARG A 171 6.99 -1.66 -11.39
CA ARG A 171 8.10 -1.76 -12.31
C ARG A 171 9.28 -1.05 -11.70
N PHE A 172 10.39 -1.75 -11.57
CA PHE A 172 11.61 -1.28 -10.94
C PHE A 172 12.74 -1.10 -11.96
N GLY A 173 13.97 -0.94 -11.54
CA GLY A 173 15.12 -0.67 -12.41
C GLY A 173 15.28 0.82 -12.71
N SER A 174 15.67 1.19 -13.93
CA SER A 174 15.95 2.58 -14.33
C SER A 174 14.75 3.54 -14.22
N ALA A 175 13.53 3.01 -14.03
CA ALA A 175 12.30 3.79 -13.91
C ALA A 175 11.94 4.20 -12.47
N THR A 176 12.76 3.84 -11.46
CA THR A 176 12.36 3.93 -10.04
C THR A 176 13.06 5.02 -9.24
N GLY A 177 13.79 5.94 -9.89
CA GLY A 177 14.29 7.16 -9.26
C GLY A 177 15.23 6.94 -8.08
N ALA A 178 15.30 7.93 -7.20
CA ALA A 178 16.28 8.03 -6.12
C ALA A 178 16.24 6.90 -5.08
N LEU A 179 15.10 6.22 -4.88
CA LEU A 179 15.05 5.03 -4.01
C LEU A 179 15.80 3.85 -4.62
N ALA A 180 15.75 3.67 -5.94
CA ALA A 180 16.55 2.63 -6.61
C ALA A 180 18.04 2.91 -6.50
N ASP A 181 18.46 4.16 -6.67
CA ASP A 181 19.85 4.55 -6.53
C ASP A 181 20.36 4.29 -5.11
N LEU A 182 19.56 4.63 -4.10
CA LEU A 182 19.88 4.32 -2.72
C LEU A 182 20.01 2.81 -2.49
N VAL A 183 19.03 2.02 -2.97
CA VAL A 183 19.07 0.56 -2.85
C VAL A 183 20.31 -0.02 -3.53
N ASN A 184 20.68 0.48 -4.71
CA ASN A 184 21.84 0.02 -5.46
C ASN A 184 23.17 0.41 -4.80
N SER A 185 23.19 1.47 -3.99
CA SER A 185 24.38 1.88 -3.22
C SER A 185 24.66 0.98 -2.00
N LEU A 186 23.67 0.19 -1.56
CA LEU A 186 23.79 -0.72 -0.42
C LEU A 186 24.19 -2.13 -0.91
N PRO A 187 24.94 -2.92 -0.14
CA PRO A 187 25.28 -4.29 -0.53
C PRO A 187 24.03 -5.19 -0.58
N PRO A 188 24.00 -6.19 -1.48
CA PRO A 188 22.93 -7.20 -1.50
C PRO A 188 22.75 -7.86 -0.13
N GLY A 189 21.50 -8.10 0.26
CA GLY A 189 21.19 -8.70 1.56
C GLY A 189 21.42 -7.78 2.75
N PHE A 190 21.70 -6.49 2.57
CA PHE A 190 21.97 -5.54 3.65
C PHE A 190 20.95 -5.62 4.78
N ALA A 191 19.66 -5.66 4.46
CA ALA A 191 18.59 -5.67 5.44
C ALA A 191 18.46 -7.00 6.21
N ARG A 192 19.08 -8.09 5.75
CA ARG A 192 19.08 -9.39 6.47
C ARG A 192 19.87 -9.39 7.76
N ARG A 193 20.66 -8.32 8.01
CA ARG A 193 21.39 -8.11 9.25
C ARG A 193 20.48 -7.74 10.43
N PHE A 194 19.22 -7.39 10.12
CA PHE A 194 18.22 -6.99 11.10
C PHE A 194 17.14 -8.06 11.18
N ASP A 195 16.74 -8.45 12.38
CA ASP A 195 15.48 -9.15 12.57
C ASP A 195 14.31 -8.27 12.13
N HIS A 196 14.36 -7.00 12.57
CA HIS A 196 13.45 -5.96 12.12
C HIS A 196 14.24 -4.68 11.83
N VAL A 197 14.07 -4.16 10.62
CA VAL A 197 14.61 -2.86 10.24
C VAL A 197 13.80 -1.78 10.95
N PRO A 198 14.42 -0.92 11.78
CA PRO A 198 13.72 0.14 12.49
C PRO A 198 12.99 1.10 11.54
N GLY A 199 11.81 1.57 11.95
CA GLY A 199 11.01 2.47 11.13
C GLY A 199 11.70 3.79 10.82
N SER A 200 12.38 4.37 11.82
CA SER A 200 13.17 5.60 11.64
C SER A 200 14.35 5.44 10.66
N LEU A 201 14.95 4.25 10.57
CA LEU A 201 15.97 3.97 9.54
C LEU A 201 15.35 3.98 8.14
N LEU A 202 14.17 3.39 7.97
CA LEU A 202 13.43 3.43 6.70
C LEU A 202 13.03 4.88 6.33
N GLY A 203 12.56 5.66 7.31
CA GLY A 203 12.21 7.08 7.11
C GLY A 203 13.44 7.92 6.75
N LEU A 204 14.58 7.69 7.41
CA LEU A 204 15.84 8.36 7.07
C LEU A 204 16.31 8.01 5.64
N ALA A 205 16.22 6.74 5.27
CA ALA A 205 16.54 6.27 3.94
C ALA A 205 15.67 6.95 2.86
N ALA A 206 14.35 7.04 3.09
CA ALA A 206 13.42 7.75 2.20
C ALA A 206 13.75 9.24 2.10
N SER A 207 14.00 9.91 3.23
CA SER A 207 14.36 11.34 3.29
C SER A 207 15.70 11.63 2.60
N ARG A 208 16.64 10.69 2.65
CA ARG A 208 17.92 10.82 1.97
C ARG A 208 17.80 10.58 0.46
N ALA A 209 16.94 9.66 0.05
CA ALA A 209 16.70 9.38 -1.35
C ALA A 209 15.93 10.53 -2.04
N SER A 210 14.95 11.13 -1.37
CA SER A 210 14.14 12.22 -1.92
C SER A 210 13.96 13.35 -0.89
N PRO A 211 15.01 14.16 -0.64
CA PRO A 211 14.95 15.25 0.33
C PRO A 211 13.93 16.34 -0.06
N GLU A 212 13.69 16.52 -1.34
CA GLU A 212 12.67 17.45 -1.84
C GLU A 212 11.28 17.07 -1.37
N GLU A 213 10.91 15.77 -1.42
CA GLU A 213 9.59 15.33 -0.97
C GLU A 213 9.50 15.22 0.55
N PHE A 214 10.50 14.63 1.22
CA PHE A 214 10.41 14.28 2.64
C PHE A 214 10.92 15.35 3.61
N SER A 215 11.62 16.38 3.12
CA SER A 215 12.18 17.44 3.97
C SER A 215 11.76 18.84 3.52
N THR A 216 12.23 19.26 2.35
CA THR A 216 11.97 20.61 1.83
C THR A 216 10.50 20.79 1.47
N GLY A 217 9.91 19.82 0.78
CA GLY A 217 8.50 19.82 0.40
C GLY A 217 7.57 19.92 1.60
N VAL A 218 7.85 19.16 2.67
CA VAL A 218 7.06 19.23 3.93
C VAL A 218 7.08 20.62 4.53
N ARG A 219 8.26 21.28 4.55
CA ARG A 219 8.38 22.66 5.09
C ARG A 219 7.66 23.68 4.22
N LEU A 220 7.79 23.56 2.90
CA LEU A 220 7.09 24.45 1.97
C LEU A 220 5.58 24.25 2.04
N ASP A 221 5.12 23.02 2.16
CA ASP A 221 3.69 22.72 2.34
C ASP A 221 3.15 23.29 3.67
N ALA A 222 3.95 23.30 4.75
CA ALA A 222 3.57 23.95 6.00
C ALA A 222 3.29 25.44 5.79
N LEU A 223 4.20 26.15 5.11
CA LEU A 223 4.03 27.58 4.82
C LEU A 223 2.82 27.82 3.91
N ALA A 224 2.71 27.05 2.84
CA ALA A 224 1.58 27.14 1.92
C ALA A 224 0.25 26.87 2.65
N SER A 225 0.21 25.85 3.52
CA SER A 225 -0.98 25.47 4.30
C SER A 225 -1.45 26.58 5.23
N ALA A 226 -0.51 27.30 5.86
CA ALA A 226 -0.84 28.44 6.70
C ALA A 226 -1.54 29.56 5.91
N LEU A 227 -1.16 29.76 4.64
CA LEU A 227 -1.79 30.75 3.75
C LEU A 227 -3.13 30.29 3.17
N HIS A 228 -3.33 28.96 3.00
CA HIS A 228 -4.55 28.38 2.44
C HIS A 228 -5.68 28.17 3.48
N GLY A 229 -5.42 28.46 4.74
CA GLY A 229 -6.42 28.51 5.80
C GLY A 229 -6.48 27.26 6.70
N PRO A 230 -7.38 27.28 7.69
CA PRO A 230 -7.36 26.34 8.82
C PRO A 230 -7.50 24.86 8.44
N ARG A 231 -8.24 24.55 7.36
CA ARG A 231 -8.42 23.17 6.89
C ARG A 231 -7.13 22.59 6.32
N ALA A 232 -6.45 23.35 5.44
CA ALA A 232 -5.18 22.93 4.85
C ALA A 232 -4.11 22.79 5.95
N TRP A 233 -4.04 23.77 6.85
CA TRP A 233 -3.15 23.75 8.01
C TRP A 233 -3.36 22.50 8.88
N ARG A 234 -4.59 22.24 9.26
CA ARG A 234 -4.92 21.07 10.09
C ARG A 234 -4.56 19.76 9.40
N ARG A 235 -4.91 19.62 8.12
CA ARG A 235 -4.60 18.41 7.33
C ARG A 235 -3.09 18.19 7.23
N HIS A 236 -2.31 19.25 6.97
CA HIS A 236 -0.84 19.20 6.98
C HIS A 236 -0.31 18.57 8.27
N TRP A 237 -0.74 19.08 9.43
CA TRP A 237 -0.26 18.56 10.72
C TRP A 237 -0.75 17.15 11.05
N LEU A 238 -1.94 16.78 10.62
CA LEU A 238 -2.41 15.39 10.71
C LEU A 238 -1.53 14.45 9.87
N ALA A 239 -1.15 14.88 8.67
CA ALA A 239 -0.23 14.13 7.83
C ALA A 239 1.18 14.05 8.44
N VAL A 240 1.71 15.16 8.96
CA VAL A 240 2.97 15.17 9.73
C VAL A 240 2.90 14.21 10.91
N ARG A 241 1.80 14.24 11.69
CA ARG A 241 1.57 13.31 12.79
C ARG A 241 1.67 11.84 12.32
N TRP A 242 1.09 11.53 11.17
CA TRP A 242 1.17 10.18 10.61
C TRP A 242 2.60 9.79 10.28
N THR A 243 3.44 10.71 9.79
CA THR A 243 4.84 10.40 9.47
C THR A 243 5.66 10.00 10.70
N LEU A 244 5.24 10.37 11.89
CA LEU A 244 5.92 10.02 13.14
C LEU A 244 5.67 8.57 13.60
N GLU A 245 4.71 7.88 12.99
CA GLU A 245 4.32 6.52 13.37
C GLU A 245 4.83 5.49 12.36
N GLU A 246 6.13 5.41 12.23
CA GLU A 246 6.79 4.36 11.47
C GLU A 246 6.81 3.04 12.24
N ARG A 247 6.65 1.95 11.51
CA ARG A 247 6.66 0.60 12.06
C ARG A 247 7.91 -0.13 11.59
N PRO A 248 8.56 -0.93 12.45
CA PRO A 248 9.65 -1.77 12.03
C PRO A 248 9.13 -2.85 11.07
N LEU A 249 9.90 -3.13 10.03
CA LEU A 249 9.64 -4.20 9.07
C LEU A 249 10.59 -5.36 9.30
N SER A 250 10.14 -6.60 9.03
CA SER A 250 11.07 -7.73 9.04
C SER A 250 12.22 -7.48 8.06
N GLY A 251 13.43 -7.78 8.50
CA GLY A 251 14.62 -7.63 7.66
C GLY A 251 14.55 -8.49 6.41
N ARG A 252 13.86 -9.64 6.47
CA ARG A 252 13.63 -10.52 5.33
C ARG A 252 12.75 -9.85 4.26
N LEU A 253 11.64 -9.19 4.66
CA LEU A 253 10.81 -8.46 3.71
C LEU A 253 11.59 -7.34 3.04
N VAL A 254 12.28 -6.50 3.84
CA VAL A 254 13.04 -5.37 3.32
C VAL A 254 14.13 -5.86 2.35
N ALA A 255 14.86 -6.94 2.70
CA ALA A 255 15.88 -7.51 1.81
C ALA A 255 15.26 -8.03 0.49
N GLN A 256 14.12 -8.71 0.54
CA GLN A 256 13.44 -9.19 -0.67
C GLN A 256 12.91 -8.04 -1.54
N VAL A 257 12.36 -6.98 -0.94
CA VAL A 257 11.95 -5.78 -1.67
C VAL A 257 13.16 -5.12 -2.33
N MET A 258 14.27 -4.94 -1.60
CA MET A 258 15.50 -4.34 -2.15
C MET A 258 16.10 -5.21 -3.27
N ASP A 259 16.29 -6.49 -3.03
CA ASP A 259 17.05 -7.36 -3.92
C ASP A 259 16.18 -7.87 -5.08
N ALA A 260 15.02 -8.48 -4.79
CA ALA A 260 14.20 -9.12 -5.81
C ALA A 260 13.36 -8.13 -6.62
N LEU A 261 12.90 -7.02 -6.00
CA LEU A 261 12.09 -6.03 -6.70
C LEU A 261 12.97 -4.89 -7.23
N TYR A 262 13.60 -4.08 -6.38
CA TYR A 262 14.33 -2.88 -6.83
C TYR A 262 15.54 -3.21 -7.72
N ARG A 263 16.40 -4.16 -7.35
CA ARG A 263 17.61 -4.48 -8.12
C ARG A 263 17.33 -5.34 -9.34
N GLU A 264 16.57 -6.41 -9.15
CA GLU A 264 16.44 -7.45 -10.16
C GLU A 264 15.14 -7.35 -10.96
N ASP A 265 14.19 -6.52 -10.52
CA ASP A 265 12.87 -6.35 -11.16
C ASP A 265 12.19 -7.69 -11.49
N ARG A 266 12.32 -8.65 -10.56
CA ARG A 266 11.91 -10.05 -10.78
C ARG A 266 10.44 -10.21 -11.13
N PHE A 267 9.57 -9.32 -10.61
CA PHE A 267 8.15 -9.39 -10.91
C PHE A 267 7.87 -9.06 -12.37
N MET A 268 8.39 -7.93 -12.87
CA MET A 268 8.23 -7.56 -14.28
C MET A 268 8.88 -8.56 -15.23
N ARG A 269 10.02 -9.13 -14.82
CA ARG A 269 10.72 -10.17 -15.60
C ARG A 269 10.06 -11.55 -15.52
N GLY A 270 9.05 -11.76 -14.68
CA GLY A 270 8.40 -13.07 -14.49
C GLY A 270 9.30 -14.12 -13.82
N THR A 271 10.29 -13.69 -13.06
CA THR A 271 11.22 -14.56 -12.34
C THR A 271 11.02 -14.53 -10.83
N LEU A 272 10.09 -13.72 -10.33
CA LEU A 272 9.71 -13.71 -8.92
C LEU A 272 8.97 -15.01 -8.60
N SER A 273 9.41 -15.70 -7.56
CA SER A 273 8.72 -16.89 -7.04
C SER A 273 8.01 -16.54 -5.74
N LEU A 274 6.73 -16.86 -5.64
CA LEU A 274 5.91 -16.76 -4.45
C LEU A 274 5.31 -18.14 -4.14
N ASP A 275 5.63 -18.68 -2.98
CA ASP A 275 5.20 -20.02 -2.57
C ASP A 275 5.46 -21.07 -3.68
N GLY A 276 6.70 -21.08 -4.19
CA GLY A 276 7.17 -22.01 -5.21
C GLY A 276 6.63 -21.75 -6.63
N ARG A 277 5.70 -20.81 -6.84
CA ARG A 277 5.15 -20.48 -8.16
C ARG A 277 5.72 -19.16 -8.68
N ARG A 278 6.18 -19.15 -9.92
CA ARG A 278 6.57 -17.90 -10.60
C ARG A 278 5.35 -17.05 -10.88
N VAL A 279 5.51 -15.72 -10.65
CA VAL A 279 4.48 -14.71 -10.89
C VAL A 279 5.03 -13.56 -11.72
N ALA A 280 4.16 -12.99 -12.55
CA ALA A 280 4.47 -11.88 -13.44
C ALA A 280 3.25 -10.95 -13.57
N PRO A 281 3.39 -9.73 -14.10
CA PRO A 281 2.25 -8.84 -14.36
C PRO A 281 1.15 -9.48 -15.21
N ARG A 282 1.50 -10.29 -16.21
CA ARG A 282 0.53 -11.03 -17.04
C ARG A 282 -0.36 -12.03 -16.29
N ASP A 283 -0.01 -12.37 -15.05
CA ASP A 283 -0.85 -13.23 -14.21
C ASP A 283 -1.96 -12.42 -13.49
N VAL A 284 -1.90 -11.08 -13.56
CA VAL A 284 -2.95 -10.20 -13.06
C VAL A 284 -4.03 -10.08 -14.14
N ALA A 285 -5.03 -10.94 -14.05
CA ALA A 285 -6.15 -11.06 -15.00
C ALA A 285 -7.47 -10.45 -14.46
N VAL A 286 -7.37 -9.53 -13.51
CA VAL A 286 -8.50 -8.77 -12.96
C VAL A 286 -8.46 -7.33 -13.47
N PRO A 287 -9.60 -6.59 -13.47
CA PRO A 287 -9.61 -5.17 -13.77
C PRO A 287 -8.65 -4.38 -12.87
N VAL A 288 -7.91 -3.42 -13.44
CA VAL A 288 -6.91 -2.62 -12.70
C VAL A 288 -7.23 -1.14 -12.81
N ALA A 289 -7.41 -0.46 -11.67
CA ALA A 289 -7.36 0.98 -11.58
C ALA A 289 -6.02 1.44 -10.97
N ALA A 290 -5.48 2.55 -11.46
CA ALA A 290 -4.27 3.13 -10.90
C ALA A 290 -4.40 4.65 -10.76
N ILE A 291 -3.94 5.17 -9.62
CA ILE A 291 -3.77 6.61 -9.37
C ILE A 291 -2.27 6.87 -9.28
N VAL A 292 -1.76 7.78 -10.09
CA VAL A 292 -0.35 8.17 -10.16
C VAL A 292 -0.20 9.67 -9.99
N ASP A 293 0.87 10.13 -9.34
CA ASP A 293 1.32 11.53 -9.42
C ASP A 293 2.47 11.61 -10.43
N PRO A 294 2.30 12.30 -11.56
CA PRO A 294 3.37 12.45 -12.57
C PRO A 294 4.63 13.13 -12.03
N ARG A 295 4.55 13.81 -10.90
CA ARG A 295 5.67 14.54 -10.27
C ARG A 295 6.36 13.73 -9.17
N SER A 296 5.78 12.60 -8.76
CA SER A 296 6.34 11.79 -7.66
C SER A 296 7.71 11.24 -8.04
N GLN A 297 8.69 11.53 -7.18
CA GLN A 297 10.04 10.97 -7.25
C GLN A 297 10.17 9.69 -6.40
N VAL A 298 9.27 9.50 -5.44
CA VAL A 298 9.21 8.30 -4.59
C VAL A 298 8.68 7.11 -5.37
N VAL A 299 7.59 7.32 -6.12
CA VAL A 299 7.01 6.33 -7.01
C VAL A 299 6.78 6.98 -8.37
N PRO A 300 7.79 7.01 -9.25
CA PRO A 300 7.62 7.55 -10.58
C PRO A 300 6.44 6.90 -11.31
N ALA A 301 5.63 7.71 -12.00
CA ALA A 301 4.43 7.23 -12.69
C ALA A 301 4.73 6.04 -13.62
N ALA A 302 5.91 6.02 -14.25
CA ALA A 302 6.37 4.94 -15.12
C ALA A 302 6.49 3.57 -14.41
N SER A 303 6.69 3.56 -13.08
CA SER A 303 6.70 2.33 -12.28
C SER A 303 5.32 1.68 -12.22
N VAL A 304 4.27 2.49 -12.18
CA VAL A 304 2.88 2.02 -12.10
C VAL A 304 2.32 1.76 -13.50
N THR A 305 2.48 2.71 -14.43
CA THR A 305 1.93 2.59 -15.80
C THR A 305 2.54 1.42 -16.54
N GLY A 306 3.86 1.21 -16.43
CA GLY A 306 4.53 0.07 -17.05
C GLY A 306 4.05 -1.30 -16.53
N PHE A 307 3.59 -1.37 -15.28
CA PHE A 307 2.91 -2.56 -14.77
C PHE A 307 1.50 -2.70 -15.37
N VAL A 308 0.71 -1.61 -15.41
CA VAL A 308 -0.65 -1.64 -15.98
C VAL A 308 -0.63 -2.10 -17.44
N GLU A 309 0.35 -1.65 -18.22
CA GLU A 309 0.57 -2.06 -19.62
C GLU A 309 0.94 -3.55 -19.74
N ALA A 310 1.68 -4.10 -18.78
CA ALA A 310 2.13 -5.49 -18.80
C ALA A 310 1.13 -6.48 -18.18
N ALA A 311 0.12 -6.01 -17.47
CA ALA A 311 -0.91 -6.82 -16.86
C ALA A 311 -1.90 -7.35 -17.90
N ALA A 312 -2.41 -8.58 -17.74
CA ALA A 312 -3.50 -9.11 -18.56
C ALA A 312 -4.88 -8.62 -18.10
N SER A 313 -4.96 -7.34 -17.75
CA SER A 313 -6.17 -6.73 -17.21
C SER A 313 -7.24 -6.57 -18.29
N PRO A 314 -8.48 -7.06 -18.07
CA PRO A 314 -9.56 -6.91 -19.04
C PRO A 314 -10.14 -5.48 -19.11
N ALA A 315 -9.89 -4.64 -18.10
CA ALA A 315 -10.31 -3.25 -18.05
C ALA A 315 -9.35 -2.43 -17.19
N THR A 316 -8.96 -1.25 -17.67
CA THR A 316 -8.03 -0.36 -16.97
C THR A 316 -8.63 1.02 -16.76
N LEU A 317 -8.36 1.61 -15.59
CA LEU A 317 -8.68 3.00 -15.26
C LEU A 317 -7.40 3.68 -14.75
N LEU A 318 -6.82 4.58 -15.54
CA LEU A 318 -5.66 5.36 -15.12
C LEU A 318 -6.07 6.79 -14.79
N LEU A 319 -5.78 7.21 -13.56
CA LEU A 319 -6.08 8.54 -13.05
C LEU A 319 -4.79 9.23 -12.60
N GLN A 320 -4.75 10.55 -12.77
CA GLN A 320 -3.61 11.37 -12.35
C GLN A 320 -4.01 12.27 -11.20
N TYR A 321 -3.26 12.18 -10.11
CA TYR A 321 -3.31 13.14 -9.02
C TYR A 321 -2.45 14.35 -9.38
N ARG A 322 -2.99 15.58 -9.21
CA ARG A 322 -2.32 16.82 -9.61
C ARG A 322 -1.69 17.59 -8.46
N GLY A 323 -1.87 17.10 -7.23
CA GLY A 323 -1.34 17.71 -6.02
C GLY A 323 -2.34 18.63 -5.32
N ASP A 324 -2.15 18.74 -4.02
CA ASP A 324 -2.89 19.62 -3.12
C ASP A 324 -1.94 20.29 -2.12
N VAL A 325 -2.36 21.40 -1.56
CA VAL A 325 -1.72 22.03 -0.39
C VAL A 325 -2.27 21.40 0.89
N GLY A 326 -1.44 21.22 1.89
CA GLY A 326 -1.84 20.66 3.18
C GLY A 326 -1.81 19.14 3.23
N VAL A 327 -1.04 18.50 2.36
CA VAL A 327 -0.87 17.05 2.36
C VAL A 327 0.47 16.60 2.97
N ALA A 328 1.31 17.53 3.34
CA ALA A 328 2.67 17.38 3.84
C ALA A 328 3.61 16.63 2.86
N LEU A 329 3.23 15.42 2.46
CA LEU A 329 3.91 14.60 1.45
C LEU A 329 2.97 14.41 0.27
N GLN A 330 3.39 14.80 -0.95
CA GLN A 330 2.56 14.63 -2.15
C GLN A 330 2.21 13.16 -2.41
N HIS A 331 3.08 12.25 -2.05
CA HIS A 331 2.83 10.80 -2.06
C HIS A 331 1.58 10.36 -1.23
N LEU A 332 1.12 11.19 -0.28
CA LEU A 332 -0.12 10.96 0.47
C LEU A 332 -1.34 11.64 -0.18
N GLY A 333 -1.10 12.55 -1.10
CA GLY A 333 -2.14 13.43 -1.62
C GLY A 333 -3.30 12.69 -2.27
N ALA A 334 -3.04 11.60 -2.97
CA ALA A 334 -4.08 10.75 -3.53
C ALA A 334 -5.00 10.11 -2.47
N LEU A 335 -4.56 10.01 -1.20
CA LEU A 335 -5.38 9.50 -0.10
C LEU A 335 -6.10 10.62 0.68
N ILE A 336 -5.44 11.77 0.89
CA ILE A 336 -5.92 12.79 1.82
C ILE A 336 -6.18 14.16 1.19
N GLY A 337 -5.81 14.36 -0.07
CA GLY A 337 -5.95 15.63 -0.79
C GLY A 337 -7.40 15.95 -1.14
N ASP A 338 -7.75 17.24 -1.12
CA ASP A 338 -9.10 17.69 -1.46
C ASP A 338 -9.48 17.38 -2.91
N SER A 339 -8.54 17.55 -3.85
CA SER A 339 -8.77 17.22 -5.26
C SER A 339 -8.98 15.73 -5.46
N ALA A 340 -8.22 14.88 -4.73
CA ALA A 340 -8.40 13.44 -4.77
C ALA A 340 -9.81 13.02 -4.32
N HIS A 341 -10.32 13.60 -3.24
CA HIS A 341 -11.66 13.30 -2.73
C HIS A 341 -12.78 13.87 -3.59
N ARG A 342 -12.57 15.01 -4.27
CA ARG A 342 -13.57 15.58 -5.17
C ARG A 342 -13.60 14.90 -6.54
N GLU A 343 -12.45 14.48 -7.07
CA GLU A 343 -12.32 14.13 -8.49
C GLU A 343 -11.93 12.65 -8.71
N LEU A 344 -11.01 12.09 -7.90
CA LEU A 344 -10.45 10.76 -8.17
C LEU A 344 -11.27 9.65 -7.52
N TRP A 345 -11.50 9.74 -6.20
CA TRP A 345 -12.22 8.70 -5.47
C TRP A 345 -13.66 8.51 -5.93
N PRO A 346 -14.45 9.55 -6.29
CA PRO A 346 -15.76 9.34 -6.90
C PRO A 346 -15.71 8.49 -8.16
N ARG A 347 -14.72 8.71 -9.03
CA ARG A 347 -14.55 7.95 -10.28
C ARG A 347 -14.12 6.51 -10.01
N VAL A 348 -13.18 6.29 -9.08
CA VAL A 348 -12.76 4.93 -8.69
C VAL A 348 -13.95 4.15 -8.12
N LEU A 349 -14.69 4.74 -7.19
CA LEU A 349 -15.80 4.05 -6.51
C LEU A 349 -16.97 3.77 -7.46
N GLU A 350 -17.25 4.64 -8.44
CA GLU A 350 -18.25 4.37 -9.47
C GLU A 350 -17.77 3.26 -10.42
N TRP A 351 -16.52 3.30 -10.86
CA TRP A 351 -15.94 2.24 -11.68
C TRP A 351 -16.03 0.86 -11.00
N LEU A 352 -15.76 0.77 -9.68
CA LEU A 352 -15.92 -0.48 -8.93
C LEU A 352 -17.36 -0.98 -8.93
N ARG A 353 -18.34 -0.07 -8.82
CA ARG A 353 -19.76 -0.42 -8.90
C ARG A 353 -20.17 -0.93 -10.28
N GLU A 354 -19.66 -0.31 -11.32
CA GLU A 354 -19.90 -0.75 -12.70
C GLU A 354 -19.39 -2.16 -12.94
N LEU A 355 -18.18 -2.48 -12.42
CA LEU A 355 -17.63 -3.83 -12.48
C LEU A 355 -18.51 -4.85 -11.76
N ASP A 356 -19.08 -4.52 -10.60
CA ASP A 356 -19.97 -5.41 -9.87
C ASP A 356 -21.30 -5.61 -10.59
N ARG A 357 -21.89 -4.55 -11.14
CA ARG A 357 -23.13 -4.65 -11.95
C ARG A 357 -22.91 -5.55 -13.17
N GLY A 358 -21.78 -5.41 -13.86
CA GLY A 358 -21.41 -6.25 -15.01
C GLY A 358 -21.32 -7.73 -14.62
N ARG A 359 -20.61 -8.06 -13.54
CA ARG A 359 -20.47 -9.44 -13.05
C ARG A 359 -21.81 -10.06 -12.63
N ASN A 360 -22.60 -9.33 -11.86
CA ASN A 360 -23.91 -9.83 -11.41
C ASN A 360 -24.84 -10.09 -12.61
N GLY A 361 -24.78 -9.26 -13.65
CA GLY A 361 -25.53 -9.46 -14.88
C GLY A 361 -25.06 -10.70 -15.67
N GLU A 362 -23.77 -10.98 -15.71
CA GLU A 362 -23.21 -12.20 -16.35
C GLU A 362 -23.57 -13.47 -15.58
N GLU A 363 -23.45 -13.44 -14.26
CA GLU A 363 -23.82 -14.57 -13.39
C GLU A 363 -25.32 -14.89 -13.49
N ALA A 364 -26.19 -13.87 -13.53
CA ALA A 364 -27.62 -14.04 -13.70
C ALA A 364 -27.98 -14.67 -15.06
N ARG A 365 -27.32 -14.23 -16.14
CA ARG A 365 -27.51 -14.82 -17.50
C ARG A 365 -27.02 -16.27 -17.56
N ALA A 366 -25.86 -16.56 -16.95
CA ALA A 366 -25.32 -17.92 -16.88
C ALA A 366 -26.26 -18.87 -16.12
N ALA A 367 -26.82 -18.40 -14.98
CA ALA A 367 -27.77 -19.17 -14.20
C ALA A 367 -29.07 -19.48 -14.99
N SER A 368 -29.62 -18.48 -15.70
CA SER A 368 -30.79 -18.64 -16.55
C SER A 368 -30.57 -19.62 -17.72
N ALA A 369 -29.37 -19.60 -18.30
CA ALA A 369 -29.00 -20.50 -19.40
C ALA A 369 -28.88 -21.98 -18.96
N VAL A 370 -28.50 -22.21 -17.69
CA VAL A 370 -28.42 -23.56 -17.10
C VAL A 370 -29.83 -24.09 -16.76
N SER A 371 -30.69 -23.23 -16.21
CA SER A 371 -32.07 -23.61 -15.88
C SER A 371 -32.94 -23.94 -17.11
N GLY A 372 -32.75 -23.20 -18.21
CA GLY A 372 -33.51 -23.46 -19.46
C GLY A 372 -33.09 -24.73 -20.22
N LYS A 373 -31.97 -25.37 -19.85
CA LYS A 373 -31.55 -26.67 -20.41
C LYS A 373 -32.04 -27.88 -19.61
N SER A 374 -32.61 -27.67 -18.42
CA SER A 374 -33.13 -28.73 -17.57
C SER A 374 -34.60 -29.07 -17.90
N ASP A 375 -35.28 -28.20 -18.64
CA ASP A 375 -36.71 -28.35 -18.99
C ASP A 375 -36.94 -28.78 -20.45
N ALA A 376 -35.88 -29.17 -21.16
CA ALA A 376 -35.94 -29.74 -22.53
C ALA A 376 -35.39 -31.19 -22.52
#